data_56cd83f2e039ccd92730fd650bdcccef
#
_entry.id   56cd83f2e039ccd92730fd650bdcccef
#
_cell.length_a   1.000
_cell.length_b   1.000
_cell.length_c   1.000
_cell.angle_alpha   90.00
_cell.angle_beta   90.00
_cell.angle_gamma   90.00
#
_symmetry.space_group_name_H-M   'P 1'
#
loop_
_entity.id
_entity.type
_entity.pdbx_description
1 polymer ?
#
loop_
_entity_poly.entity_id
_entity_poly.type
_entity_poly.pdbx_seq_one_letter_code
_entity_poly.pdbx_strand_id
1 'polypeptide(L)'
;GDEKRENIYFKHKSLKILGFKNNKYILNFLKKVSISIVPSKWDEPFGRTSLEAASRGSAVIISNKGGLPETSKSAIILKKVDKKNLIIEIDKLIIDKKYLLKKQKENFKNFFLTHKYVSNLIDNIRSQYLRKYFSILKQNKILKIMHITNFNYRFDGRLHYNTGRRLNNGFLRLGHNVLTISDRDLIHENKSIKDFSGIGSLQKKIQNNYKNFKPDLIILGHADSVSKETIDFLKKDN
;
A
#
# COMPACT_ATOMS: atom_id res chain seq x y z
N GLY A 1 -17.05 11.53 5.46
CA GLY A 1 -18.12 10.69 5.97
C GLY A 1 -19.15 10.42 4.89
N ASP A 2 -19.81 9.32 4.99
CA ASP A 2 -20.93 8.99 4.14
C ASP A 2 -22.22 9.47 4.82
N GLU A 3 -22.70 10.63 4.41
CA GLU A 3 -23.88 11.30 4.98
C GLU A 3 -25.14 10.38 5.00
N LYS A 4 -25.23 9.45 4.04
CA LYS A 4 -26.33 8.48 3.97
C LYS A 4 -26.26 7.42 5.04
N ARG A 5 -25.08 7.12 5.59
CA ARG A 5 -24.89 6.15 6.68
C ARG A 5 -25.12 6.73 8.06
N GLU A 6 -24.82 8.01 8.26
CA GLU A 6 -24.78 8.59 9.60
C GLU A 6 -26.08 9.31 9.97
N ASN A 7 -27.00 9.58 9.02
CA ASN A 7 -28.27 10.28 9.23
C ASN A 7 -28.17 11.58 10.06
N ILE A 8 -26.99 12.19 10.09
CA ILE A 8 -26.71 13.41 10.86
C ILE A 8 -26.59 14.59 9.93
N TYR A 9 -27.58 15.47 9.97
CA TYR A 9 -27.61 16.69 9.18
C TYR A 9 -27.27 17.89 10.07
N PHE A 10 -26.09 18.49 9.87
CA PHE A 10 -25.75 19.75 10.51
C PHE A 10 -26.17 20.91 9.63
N LYS A 11 -26.97 21.84 10.18
CA LYS A 11 -27.33 23.08 9.50
C LYS A 11 -26.80 24.27 10.29
N HIS A 12 -25.96 25.07 9.68
CA HIS A 12 -25.48 26.35 10.22
C HIS A 12 -25.10 27.27 9.07
N LYS A 13 -25.36 28.59 9.22
CA LYS A 13 -25.09 29.60 8.17
C LYS A 13 -23.65 29.62 7.66
N SER A 14 -22.69 29.27 8.51
CA SER A 14 -21.25 29.22 8.19
C SER A 14 -20.76 27.84 7.82
N LEU A 15 -21.61 26.82 7.79
CA LEU A 15 -21.24 25.46 7.45
C LEU A 15 -21.39 25.23 5.95
N LYS A 16 -20.31 24.77 5.31
CA LYS A 16 -20.34 24.34 3.90
C LYS A 16 -19.95 22.86 3.81
N ILE A 17 -20.89 22.04 3.41
CA ILE A 17 -20.67 20.62 3.14
C ILE A 17 -20.15 20.49 1.71
N LEU A 18 -18.94 19.99 1.54
CA LEU A 18 -18.29 19.87 0.22
C LEU A 18 -18.67 18.59 -0.51
N GLY A 19 -19.21 17.57 0.18
CA GLY A 19 -19.47 16.25 -0.36
C GLY A 19 -18.18 15.56 -0.85
N PHE A 20 -18.34 14.52 -1.67
CA PHE A 20 -17.19 13.81 -2.26
C PHE A 20 -16.44 14.70 -3.26
N LYS A 21 -15.13 14.77 -3.11
CA LYS A 21 -14.22 15.48 -4.02
C LYS A 21 -13.00 14.60 -4.33
N ASN A 22 -12.44 14.76 -5.51
CA ASN A 22 -11.21 14.08 -5.86
C ASN A 22 -10.00 14.63 -5.09
N ASN A 23 -8.94 13.85 -4.99
CA ASN A 23 -7.75 14.20 -4.22
C ASN A 23 -7.11 15.53 -4.67
N LYS A 24 -7.02 15.79 -5.98
CA LYS A 24 -6.47 17.04 -6.50
C LYS A 24 -7.25 18.27 -6.02
N TYR A 25 -8.59 18.20 -5.98
CA TYR A 25 -9.44 19.25 -5.44
C TYR A 25 -9.16 19.46 -3.94
N ILE A 26 -9.15 18.39 -3.15
CA ILE A 26 -8.92 18.45 -1.70
C ILE A 26 -7.57 19.07 -1.38
N LEU A 27 -6.49 18.64 -2.05
CA LEU A 27 -5.16 19.19 -1.84
C LEU A 27 -5.07 20.68 -2.19
N ASN A 28 -5.76 21.15 -3.22
CA ASN A 28 -5.82 22.55 -3.55
C ASN A 28 -6.69 23.36 -2.57
N PHE A 29 -7.77 22.79 -2.09
CA PHE A 29 -8.63 23.37 -1.07
C PHE A 29 -7.88 23.57 0.25
N LEU A 30 -7.13 22.54 0.70
CA LEU A 30 -6.36 22.57 1.94
C LEU A 30 -5.29 23.68 1.97
N LYS A 31 -4.80 24.16 0.83
CA LYS A 31 -3.90 25.33 0.77
C LYS A 31 -4.53 26.62 1.32
N LYS A 32 -5.87 26.69 1.39
CA LYS A 32 -6.63 27.84 1.86
C LYS A 32 -7.21 27.62 3.27
N VAL A 33 -6.95 26.46 3.88
CA VAL A 33 -7.49 26.06 5.17
C VAL A 33 -6.50 26.41 6.27
N SER A 34 -6.88 27.28 7.18
CA SER A 34 -6.03 27.69 8.30
C SER A 34 -5.90 26.62 9.39
N ILE A 35 -7.00 25.96 9.70
CA ILE A 35 -7.09 24.93 10.77
C ILE A 35 -7.79 23.72 10.20
N SER A 36 -7.20 22.55 10.37
CA SER A 36 -7.78 21.25 10.01
C SER A 36 -7.95 20.40 11.25
N ILE A 37 -9.10 19.71 11.37
CA ILE A 37 -9.46 18.98 12.59
C ILE A 37 -9.80 17.55 12.21
N VAL A 38 -9.11 16.57 12.81
CA VAL A 38 -9.34 15.13 12.61
C VAL A 38 -9.51 14.45 13.97
N PRO A 39 -10.70 14.57 14.60
CA PRO A 39 -10.95 14.14 15.97
C PRO A 39 -11.53 12.71 16.00
N SER A 40 -10.87 11.76 15.35
CA SER A 40 -11.35 10.38 15.27
C SER A 40 -11.51 9.76 16.65
N LYS A 41 -12.63 9.09 16.88
CA LYS A 41 -12.91 8.35 18.10
C LYS A 41 -12.41 6.91 18.06
N TRP A 42 -12.09 6.40 16.87
CA TRP A 42 -11.56 5.07 16.61
C TRP A 42 -10.08 5.11 16.23
N ASP A 43 -9.40 3.99 16.31
CA ASP A 43 -7.98 3.92 15.99
C ASP A 43 -7.78 3.95 14.47
N GLU A 44 -7.37 5.10 13.97
CA GLU A 44 -7.09 5.30 12.54
C GLU A 44 -5.87 4.48 12.10
N PRO A 45 -5.94 3.70 11.02
CA PRO A 45 -4.76 2.97 10.54
C PRO A 45 -3.59 3.89 10.16
N PHE A 46 -3.89 5.08 9.60
CA PHE A 46 -2.86 6.03 9.18
C PHE A 46 -3.27 7.50 9.32
N GLY A 47 -4.50 7.88 8.92
CA GLY A 47 -4.98 9.27 9.00
C GLY A 47 -4.55 10.17 7.82
N ARG A 48 -4.87 9.78 6.60
CA ARG A 48 -4.53 10.55 5.37
C ARG A 48 -4.97 12.01 5.41
N THR A 49 -6.13 12.31 6.00
CA THR A 49 -6.65 13.68 6.05
C THR A 49 -5.72 14.61 6.83
N SER A 50 -5.20 14.18 7.98
CA SER A 50 -4.25 14.97 8.77
C SER A 50 -2.92 15.15 8.05
N LEU A 51 -2.43 14.10 7.38
CA LEU A 51 -1.23 14.15 6.55
C LEU A 51 -1.35 15.17 5.42
N GLU A 52 -2.44 15.09 4.66
CA GLU A 52 -2.73 15.99 3.54
C GLU A 52 -2.84 17.45 4.01
N ALA A 53 -3.50 17.69 5.15
CA ALA A 53 -3.62 19.02 5.74
C ALA A 53 -2.26 19.58 6.20
N ALA A 54 -1.46 18.80 6.89
CA ALA A 54 -0.12 19.18 7.33
C ALA A 54 0.79 19.52 6.13
N SER A 55 0.74 18.70 5.07
CA SER A 55 1.51 18.93 3.84
C SER A 55 1.16 20.24 3.11
N ARG A 56 0.02 20.85 3.42
CA ARG A 56 -0.45 22.11 2.84
C ARG A 56 -0.37 23.29 3.81
N GLY A 57 0.20 23.08 4.99
CA GLY A 57 0.47 24.12 5.96
C GLY A 57 -0.76 24.52 6.80
N SER A 58 -1.77 23.66 6.93
CA SER A 58 -2.81 23.88 7.93
C SER A 58 -2.26 23.67 9.34
N ALA A 59 -2.75 24.41 10.34
CA ALA A 59 -2.61 24.00 11.73
C ALA A 59 -3.52 22.79 11.98
N VAL A 60 -2.94 21.66 12.35
CA VAL A 60 -3.68 20.39 12.42
C VAL A 60 -3.96 20.02 13.86
N ILE A 61 -5.24 19.76 14.21
CA ILE A 61 -5.68 19.22 15.50
C ILE A 61 -6.12 17.77 15.27
N ILE A 62 -5.56 16.85 16.04
CA ILE A 62 -5.83 15.41 15.92
C ILE A 62 -6.17 14.80 17.27
N SER A 63 -6.83 13.65 17.24
CA SER A 63 -6.92 12.77 18.38
C SER A 63 -5.66 11.90 18.54
N ASN A 64 -5.40 11.42 19.75
CA ASN A 64 -4.34 10.42 19.99
C ASN A 64 -4.90 9.02 19.73
N LYS A 65 -5.18 8.70 18.44
CA LYS A 65 -5.82 7.45 18.04
C LYS A 65 -5.10 6.81 16.85
N GLY A 66 -4.65 5.56 17.03
CA GLY A 66 -3.96 4.78 16.02
C GLY A 66 -2.77 5.52 15.42
N GLY A 67 -2.65 5.55 14.09
CA GLY A 67 -1.58 6.20 13.33
C GLY A 67 -1.67 7.72 13.18
N LEU A 68 -2.71 8.39 13.72
CA LEU A 68 -2.84 9.85 13.58
C LEU A 68 -1.63 10.63 14.10
N PRO A 69 -1.06 10.34 15.28
CA PRO A 69 0.11 11.07 15.80
C PRO A 69 1.35 10.95 14.91
N GLU A 70 1.43 9.90 14.09
CA GLU A 70 2.56 9.67 13.19
C GLU A 70 2.51 10.54 11.93
N THR A 71 1.33 11.08 11.58
CA THR A 71 1.11 11.82 10.34
C THR A 71 1.70 13.23 10.34
N SER A 72 1.81 13.86 11.51
CA SER A 72 2.42 15.17 11.67
C SER A 72 3.01 15.36 13.07
N LYS A 73 4.33 15.53 13.14
CA LYS A 73 5.07 15.81 14.39
C LYS A 73 4.69 17.13 15.05
N SER A 74 4.11 18.07 14.30
CA SER A 74 3.73 19.41 14.77
C SER A 74 2.24 19.57 15.02
N ALA A 75 1.45 18.51 14.84
CA ALA A 75 0.02 18.53 15.11
C ALA A 75 -0.27 18.75 16.61
N ILE A 76 -1.40 19.38 16.87
CA ILE A 76 -1.94 19.54 18.23
C ILE A 76 -2.72 18.28 18.54
N ILE A 77 -2.26 17.53 19.55
CA ILE A 77 -2.89 16.28 19.97
C ILE A 77 -3.88 16.58 21.10
N LEU A 78 -5.15 16.24 20.90
CA LEU A 78 -6.20 16.40 21.91
C LEU A 78 -5.94 15.47 23.08
N LYS A 79 -5.94 16.00 24.29
CA LYS A 79 -5.84 15.20 25.53
C LYS A 79 -7.02 14.23 25.68
N LYS A 80 -8.22 14.69 25.30
CA LYS A 80 -9.45 13.90 25.27
C LYS A 80 -10.30 14.33 24.07
N VAL A 81 -10.90 13.37 23.40
CA VAL A 81 -11.75 13.63 22.21
C VAL A 81 -13.16 13.99 22.68
N ASP A 82 -13.32 15.21 23.13
CA ASP A 82 -14.60 15.78 23.55
C ASP A 82 -14.75 17.25 23.08
N LYS A 83 -15.97 17.74 23.16
CA LYS A 83 -16.32 19.11 22.72
C LYS A 83 -15.51 20.18 23.45
N LYS A 84 -15.30 20.02 24.77
CA LYS A 84 -14.61 21.00 25.61
C LYS A 84 -13.14 21.17 25.20
N ASN A 85 -12.40 20.06 25.11
CA ASN A 85 -10.98 20.11 24.72
C ASN A 85 -10.81 20.60 23.29
N LEU A 86 -11.72 20.20 22.38
CA LEU A 86 -11.67 20.66 21.00
C LEU A 86 -11.86 22.19 20.88
N ILE A 87 -12.86 22.74 21.59
CA ILE A 87 -13.11 24.20 21.61
C ILE A 87 -11.89 24.93 22.16
N ILE A 88 -11.31 24.48 23.27
CA ILE A 88 -10.13 25.10 23.88
C ILE A 88 -8.98 25.22 22.85
N GLU A 89 -8.68 24.15 22.13
CA GLU A 89 -7.57 24.19 21.17
C GLU A 89 -7.89 25.01 19.92
N ILE A 90 -9.14 25.04 19.47
CA ILE A 90 -9.59 25.91 18.38
C ILE A 90 -9.49 27.38 18.79
N ASP A 91 -10.00 27.75 19.97
CA ASP A 91 -9.99 29.13 20.48
C ASP A 91 -8.57 29.66 20.65
N LYS A 92 -7.64 28.85 21.17
CA LYS A 92 -6.21 29.24 21.22
C LYS A 92 -5.67 29.61 19.84
N LEU A 93 -6.00 28.83 18.78
CA LEU A 93 -5.55 29.12 17.43
C LEU A 93 -6.23 30.34 16.79
N ILE A 94 -7.49 30.60 17.15
CA ILE A 94 -8.25 31.74 16.62
C ILE A 94 -7.81 33.06 17.30
N ILE A 95 -7.62 33.04 18.62
CA ILE A 95 -7.29 34.21 19.44
C ILE A 95 -5.83 34.60 19.23
N ASP A 96 -4.90 33.62 19.30
CA ASP A 96 -3.48 33.87 19.11
C ASP A 96 -3.05 33.59 17.65
N LYS A 97 -3.10 34.62 16.84
CA LYS A 97 -2.67 34.56 15.44
C LYS A 97 -1.18 34.19 15.27
N LYS A 98 -0.32 34.57 16.24
CA LYS A 98 1.11 34.22 16.20
C LYS A 98 1.27 32.72 16.42
N TYR A 99 0.55 32.16 17.35
CA TYR A 99 0.52 30.72 17.62
C TYR A 99 -0.02 29.94 16.41
N LEU A 100 -1.12 30.40 15.81
CA LEU A 100 -1.66 29.81 14.56
C LEU A 100 -0.58 29.77 13.46
N LEU A 101 0.02 30.91 13.14
CA LEU A 101 1.07 31.00 12.11
C LEU A 101 2.29 30.13 12.43
N LYS A 102 2.68 30.04 13.71
CA LYS A 102 3.74 29.16 14.16
C LYS A 102 3.39 27.70 13.83
N LYS A 103 2.19 27.25 14.21
CA LYS A 103 1.73 25.86 13.95
C LYS A 103 1.61 25.55 12.47
N GLN A 104 1.14 26.47 11.66
CA GLN A 104 1.07 26.33 10.21
C GLN A 104 2.48 26.16 9.59
N LYS A 105 3.42 27.02 9.97
CA LYS A 105 4.82 26.96 9.51
C LYS A 105 5.51 25.67 9.95
N GLU A 106 5.31 25.27 11.20
CA GLU A 106 5.86 24.01 11.74
C GLU A 106 5.35 22.80 10.97
N ASN A 107 4.04 22.70 10.72
CA ASN A 107 3.46 21.60 9.97
C ASN A 107 4.00 21.52 8.54
N PHE A 108 4.10 22.67 7.85
CA PHE A 108 4.64 22.71 6.49
C PHE A 108 6.15 22.37 6.46
N LYS A 109 6.95 23.00 7.32
CA LYS A 109 8.41 22.83 7.36
C LYS A 109 8.81 21.42 7.80
N ASN A 110 8.11 20.88 8.77
CA ASN A 110 8.42 19.58 9.37
C ASN A 110 7.70 18.41 8.66
N PHE A 111 7.04 18.67 7.54
CA PHE A 111 6.43 17.62 6.74
C PHE A 111 7.50 16.74 6.11
N PHE A 112 7.47 15.44 6.41
CA PHE A 112 8.49 14.48 5.99
C PHE A 112 7.94 13.26 5.27
N LEU A 113 6.65 12.92 5.48
CA LEU A 113 6.02 11.71 4.94
C LEU A 113 5.71 11.84 3.43
N THR A 114 6.75 12.05 2.64
CA THR A 114 6.65 12.03 1.17
C THR A 114 6.75 10.60 0.64
N HIS A 115 6.24 10.34 -0.56
CA HIS A 115 6.42 9.05 -1.23
C HIS A 115 7.90 8.63 -1.29
N LYS A 116 8.80 9.58 -1.61
CA LYS A 116 10.25 9.33 -1.65
C LYS A 116 10.79 8.89 -0.29
N TYR A 117 10.37 9.55 0.80
CA TYR A 117 10.81 9.18 2.15
C TYR A 117 10.34 7.76 2.51
N VAL A 118 9.05 7.46 2.27
CA VAL A 118 8.49 6.13 2.59
C VAL A 118 9.14 5.04 1.74
N SER A 119 9.37 5.28 0.45
CA SER A 119 10.07 4.33 -0.42
C SER A 119 11.48 4.05 0.07
N ASN A 120 12.24 5.09 0.41
CA ASN A 120 13.60 4.93 0.96
C ASN A 120 13.59 4.18 2.31
N LEU A 121 12.61 4.44 3.16
CA LEU A 121 12.46 3.73 4.44
C LEU A 121 12.20 2.23 4.21
N ILE A 122 11.29 1.90 3.31
CA ILE A 122 10.98 0.51 2.93
C ILE A 122 12.23 -0.17 2.36
N ASP A 123 12.95 0.49 1.44
CA ASP A 123 14.16 -0.05 0.83
C ASP A 123 15.28 -0.27 1.86
N ASN A 124 15.44 0.62 2.83
CA ASN A 124 16.38 0.46 3.92
C ASN A 124 16.04 -0.73 4.83
N ILE A 125 14.79 -0.84 5.25
CA ILE A 125 14.30 -1.98 6.06
C ILE A 125 14.51 -3.27 5.28
N ARG A 126 14.10 -3.31 4.03
CA ARG A 126 14.25 -4.48 3.16
C ARG A 126 15.71 -4.87 2.98
N SER A 127 16.61 -3.91 2.78
CA SER A 127 18.06 -4.15 2.67
C SER A 127 18.66 -4.71 3.96
N GLN A 128 18.21 -4.24 5.13
CA GLN A 128 18.65 -4.79 6.42
C GLN A 128 18.19 -6.24 6.59
N TYR A 129 16.92 -6.54 6.26
CA TYR A 129 16.40 -7.91 6.30
C TYR A 129 17.12 -8.83 5.31
N LEU A 130 17.33 -8.38 4.08
CA LEU A 130 18.07 -9.14 3.07
C LEU A 130 19.50 -9.46 3.54
N ARG A 131 20.22 -8.50 4.11
CA ARG A 131 21.56 -8.72 4.66
C ARG A 131 21.57 -9.71 5.82
N LYS A 132 20.57 -9.65 6.71
CA LYS A 132 20.49 -10.49 7.90
C LYS A 132 20.09 -11.95 7.59
N TYR A 133 19.16 -12.14 6.68
CA TYR A 133 18.53 -13.46 6.45
C TYR A 133 18.90 -14.09 5.11
N PHE A 134 19.42 -13.33 4.16
CA PHE A 134 19.77 -13.79 2.82
C PHE A 134 21.21 -13.47 2.44
N SER A 135 22.15 -13.69 3.37
CA SER A 135 23.61 -13.59 3.11
C SER A 135 24.06 -14.55 1.98
N ILE A 136 23.25 -15.53 1.65
CA ILE A 136 23.46 -16.49 0.56
C ILE A 136 23.26 -15.86 -0.83
N LEU A 137 22.42 -14.81 -0.94
CA LEU A 137 22.28 -14.08 -2.19
C LEU A 137 23.43 -13.09 -2.34
N LYS A 138 24.61 -13.57 -2.74
CA LYS A 138 25.70 -12.68 -3.16
C LYS A 138 25.17 -11.75 -4.25
N GLN A 139 25.24 -10.43 -4.01
CA GLN A 139 24.99 -9.42 -5.03
C GLN A 139 25.81 -9.83 -6.27
N ASN A 140 25.16 -9.97 -7.40
CA ASN A 140 25.68 -10.38 -8.73
C ASN A 140 25.55 -11.86 -9.10
N LYS A 141 24.93 -12.73 -8.32
CA LYS A 141 24.61 -14.07 -8.83
C LYS A 141 23.38 -13.98 -9.76
N ILE A 142 23.55 -14.39 -11.02
CA ILE A 142 22.42 -14.62 -11.91
C ILE A 142 21.66 -15.83 -11.43
N LEU A 143 20.38 -15.64 -11.07
CA LEU A 143 19.53 -16.69 -10.57
C LEU A 143 18.67 -17.28 -11.71
N LYS A 144 18.37 -18.56 -11.60
CA LYS A 144 17.29 -19.22 -12.33
C LYS A 144 16.01 -19.09 -11.50
N ILE A 145 15.06 -18.26 -11.96
CA ILE A 145 13.83 -17.98 -11.24
C ILE A 145 12.66 -18.64 -11.95
N MET A 146 11.92 -19.51 -11.26
CA MET A 146 10.64 -20.03 -11.75
C MET A 146 9.51 -19.19 -11.16
N HIS A 147 8.87 -18.39 -12.01
CA HIS A 147 7.82 -17.47 -11.60
C HIS A 147 6.45 -17.98 -12.05
N ILE A 148 5.65 -18.45 -11.08
CA ILE A 148 4.32 -19.01 -11.28
C ILE A 148 3.29 -17.98 -10.83
N THR A 149 2.51 -17.45 -11.77
CA THR A 149 1.46 -16.46 -11.49
C THR A 149 0.53 -16.33 -12.69
N ASN A 150 -0.59 -15.67 -12.50
CA ASN A 150 -1.49 -15.37 -13.61
C ASN A 150 -0.96 -14.21 -14.47
N PHE A 151 -0.43 -14.52 -15.65
CA PHE A 151 0.05 -13.52 -16.62
C PHE A 151 -1.06 -13.00 -17.55
N ASN A 152 -2.21 -13.66 -17.56
CA ASN A 152 -3.39 -13.28 -18.33
C ASN A 152 -3.13 -13.13 -19.86
N TYR A 153 -2.40 -14.07 -20.44
CA TYR A 153 -2.13 -14.06 -21.88
C TYR A 153 -3.41 -14.13 -22.73
N ARG A 154 -4.42 -14.88 -22.26
CA ARG A 154 -5.71 -15.07 -22.93
C ARG A 154 -6.57 -13.80 -23.05
N PHE A 155 -6.19 -12.70 -22.43
CA PHE A 155 -6.95 -11.44 -22.45
C PHE A 155 -6.37 -10.39 -23.40
N ASP A 156 -5.68 -10.82 -24.45
CA ASP A 156 -5.19 -9.98 -25.55
C ASP A 156 -4.49 -8.68 -25.07
N GLY A 157 -3.68 -8.79 -24.03
CA GLY A 157 -2.94 -7.67 -23.47
C GLY A 157 -3.73 -6.78 -22.50
N ARG A 158 -5.02 -6.99 -22.30
CA ARG A 158 -5.85 -6.19 -21.38
C ARG A 158 -5.26 -6.07 -19.97
N LEU A 159 -4.63 -7.13 -19.49
CA LEU A 159 -4.02 -7.19 -18.15
C LEU A 159 -2.48 -7.23 -18.23
N HIS A 160 -1.89 -6.68 -19.27
CA HIS A 160 -0.45 -6.69 -19.50
C HIS A 160 0.36 -6.10 -18.34
N TYR A 161 -0.16 -5.08 -17.67
CA TYR A 161 0.53 -4.40 -16.56
C TYR A 161 0.16 -4.93 -15.17
N ASN A 162 -0.29 -6.17 -15.06
CA ASN A 162 -0.56 -6.78 -13.75
C ASN A 162 0.73 -6.91 -12.90
N THR A 163 0.57 -7.17 -11.61
CA THR A 163 1.69 -7.27 -10.66
C THR A 163 2.68 -8.37 -11.05
N GLY A 164 2.18 -9.52 -11.52
CA GLY A 164 3.03 -10.63 -11.96
C GLY A 164 3.94 -10.23 -13.11
N ARG A 165 3.40 -9.54 -14.13
CA ARG A 165 4.19 -9.06 -15.27
C ARG A 165 5.25 -8.03 -14.85
N ARG A 166 4.90 -7.11 -13.96
CA ARG A 166 5.84 -6.10 -13.45
C ARG A 166 7.01 -6.74 -12.71
N LEU A 167 6.73 -7.71 -11.84
CA LEU A 167 7.76 -8.46 -11.12
C LEU A 167 8.64 -9.24 -12.09
N ASN A 168 8.03 -9.95 -13.03
CA ASN A 168 8.77 -10.71 -14.05
C ASN A 168 9.73 -9.84 -14.84
N ASN A 169 9.26 -8.69 -15.31
CA ASN A 169 10.08 -7.72 -16.02
C ASN A 169 11.22 -7.17 -15.13
N GLY A 170 10.97 -7.00 -13.83
CA GLY A 170 11.98 -6.61 -12.85
C GLY A 170 13.11 -7.64 -12.77
N PHE A 171 12.79 -8.93 -12.69
CA PHE A 171 13.79 -10.01 -12.64
C PHE A 171 14.63 -10.07 -13.94
N LEU A 172 13.97 -9.95 -15.08
CA LEU A 172 14.67 -9.92 -16.38
C LEU A 172 15.61 -8.73 -16.49
N ARG A 173 15.19 -7.53 -16.05
CA ARG A 173 16.02 -6.32 -16.04
C ARG A 173 17.23 -6.42 -15.11
N LEU A 174 17.11 -7.21 -14.05
CA LEU A 174 18.21 -7.53 -13.14
C LEU A 174 19.15 -8.61 -13.70
N GLY A 175 18.89 -9.13 -14.90
CA GLY A 175 19.74 -10.10 -15.59
C GLY A 175 19.50 -11.55 -15.16
N HIS A 176 18.41 -11.85 -14.43
CA HIS A 176 18.08 -13.21 -14.04
C HIS A 176 17.48 -14.03 -15.18
N ASN A 177 17.71 -15.34 -15.17
CA ASN A 177 17.04 -16.29 -16.05
C ASN A 177 15.66 -16.62 -15.50
N VAL A 178 14.59 -16.23 -16.18
CA VAL A 178 13.22 -16.38 -15.64
C VAL A 178 12.41 -17.34 -16.51
N LEU A 179 11.95 -18.43 -15.90
CA LEU A 179 10.95 -19.33 -16.46
C LEU A 179 9.57 -18.92 -15.95
N THR A 180 8.69 -18.47 -16.84
CA THR A 180 7.34 -18.03 -16.50
C THR A 180 6.31 -19.13 -16.69
N ILE A 181 5.42 -19.30 -15.72
CA ILE A 181 4.29 -20.22 -15.78
C ILE A 181 3.02 -19.43 -15.45
N SER A 182 2.14 -19.27 -16.44
CA SER A 182 0.82 -18.67 -16.24
C SER A 182 -0.17 -19.75 -15.81
N ASP A 183 -0.47 -19.81 -14.53
CA ASP A 183 -1.29 -20.87 -13.92
C ASP A 183 -2.70 -20.93 -14.54
N ARG A 184 -3.41 -19.81 -14.58
CA ARG A 184 -4.81 -19.76 -15.09
C ARG A 184 -4.90 -19.94 -16.59
N ASP A 185 -3.93 -19.46 -17.35
CA ASP A 185 -3.91 -19.65 -18.80
C ASP A 185 -3.67 -21.13 -19.11
N LEU A 186 -2.72 -21.79 -18.42
CA LEU A 186 -2.44 -23.21 -18.58
C LEU A 186 -3.63 -24.10 -18.18
N ILE A 187 -4.32 -23.78 -17.09
CA ILE A 187 -5.53 -24.49 -16.69
C ILE A 187 -6.57 -24.42 -17.82
N HIS A 188 -6.78 -23.26 -18.39
CA HIS A 188 -7.76 -23.08 -19.45
C HIS A 188 -7.40 -23.82 -20.75
N GLU A 189 -6.13 -23.78 -21.13
CA GLU A 189 -5.62 -24.40 -22.36
C GLU A 189 -5.58 -25.94 -22.29
N ASN A 190 -5.38 -26.52 -21.08
CA ASN A 190 -5.16 -27.95 -20.93
C ASN A 190 -6.38 -28.72 -20.40
N LYS A 191 -7.57 -28.14 -20.48
CA LYS A 191 -8.83 -28.86 -20.22
C LYS A 191 -9.00 -29.98 -21.24
N SER A 192 -9.27 -31.18 -20.78
CA SER A 192 -9.46 -32.37 -21.62
C SER A 192 -10.50 -33.30 -21.01
N ILE A 193 -10.94 -34.30 -21.77
CA ILE A 193 -11.86 -35.34 -21.28
C ILE A 193 -11.29 -36.06 -20.04
N LYS A 194 -9.98 -36.17 -19.93
CA LYS A 194 -9.29 -36.81 -18.77
C LYS A 194 -8.99 -35.85 -17.62
N ASP A 195 -9.01 -34.54 -17.87
CA ASP A 195 -8.76 -33.48 -16.86
C ASP A 195 -9.66 -32.26 -17.18
N PHE A 196 -10.95 -32.39 -16.81
CA PHE A 196 -11.94 -31.33 -17.03
C PHE A 196 -11.59 -30.00 -16.36
N SER A 197 -10.90 -30.08 -15.24
CA SER A 197 -10.46 -28.89 -14.52
C SER A 197 -9.23 -28.23 -15.15
N GLY A 198 -8.34 -29.01 -15.78
CA GLY A 198 -7.02 -28.59 -16.23
C GLY A 198 -5.99 -28.41 -15.09
N ILE A 199 -6.41 -28.64 -13.83
CA ILE A 199 -5.56 -28.45 -12.65
C ILE A 199 -4.50 -29.54 -12.56
N GLY A 200 -4.86 -30.80 -12.86
CA GLY A 200 -3.90 -31.91 -12.86
C GLY A 200 -2.76 -31.70 -13.87
N SER A 201 -3.10 -31.22 -15.05
CA SER A 201 -2.14 -30.86 -16.09
C SER A 201 -1.21 -29.72 -15.66
N LEU A 202 -1.72 -28.71 -14.94
CA LEU A 202 -0.90 -27.64 -14.35
C LEU A 202 0.12 -28.21 -13.37
N GLN A 203 -0.29 -29.08 -12.42
CA GLN A 203 0.62 -29.66 -11.43
C GLN A 203 1.77 -30.41 -12.09
N LYS A 204 1.45 -31.27 -13.05
CA LYS A 204 2.45 -32.03 -13.83
C LYS A 204 3.43 -31.09 -14.55
N LYS A 205 2.94 -30.04 -15.16
CA LYS A 205 3.76 -29.08 -15.89
C LYS A 205 4.70 -28.32 -14.95
N ILE A 206 4.23 -27.91 -13.77
CA ILE A 206 5.07 -27.28 -12.75
C ILE A 206 6.19 -28.24 -12.31
N GLN A 207 5.87 -29.49 -11.96
CA GLN A 207 6.85 -30.46 -11.52
C GLN A 207 7.89 -30.78 -12.60
N ASN A 208 7.46 -30.94 -13.86
CA ASN A 208 8.36 -31.21 -14.97
C ASN A 208 9.28 -30.02 -15.25
N ASN A 209 8.75 -28.80 -15.25
CA ASN A 209 9.53 -27.59 -15.41
C ASN A 209 10.55 -27.41 -14.28
N TYR A 210 10.18 -27.73 -13.04
CA TYR A 210 11.08 -27.72 -11.90
C TYR A 210 12.26 -28.67 -12.10
N LYS A 211 11.99 -29.94 -12.46
CA LYS A 211 13.03 -30.95 -12.70
C LYS A 211 14.00 -30.54 -13.81
N ASN A 212 13.48 -29.96 -14.90
CA ASN A 212 14.28 -29.60 -16.08
C ASN A 212 15.03 -28.28 -15.90
N PHE A 213 14.38 -27.28 -15.33
CA PHE A 213 14.95 -25.93 -15.20
C PHE A 213 15.86 -25.80 -13.99
N LYS A 214 15.59 -26.57 -12.91
CA LYS A 214 16.32 -26.54 -11.63
C LYS A 214 16.48 -25.10 -11.14
N PRO A 215 15.39 -24.44 -10.71
CA PRO A 215 15.43 -23.04 -10.29
C PRO A 215 16.19 -22.87 -8.98
N ASP A 216 16.93 -21.76 -8.84
CA ASP A 216 17.50 -21.31 -7.57
C ASP A 216 16.42 -20.66 -6.68
N LEU A 217 15.33 -20.15 -7.28
CA LEU A 217 14.25 -19.44 -6.60
C LEU A 217 12.91 -19.71 -7.30
N ILE A 218 11.89 -20.00 -6.50
CA ILE A 218 10.51 -20.14 -6.97
C ILE A 218 9.66 -19.03 -6.37
N ILE A 219 8.92 -18.32 -7.23
CA ILE A 219 8.02 -17.24 -6.81
C ILE A 219 6.60 -17.60 -7.20
N LEU A 220 5.73 -17.66 -6.21
CA LEU A 220 4.30 -17.92 -6.36
C LEU A 220 3.54 -16.59 -6.18
N GLY A 221 2.87 -16.11 -7.24
CA GLY A 221 2.04 -14.91 -7.20
C GLY A 221 0.58 -15.25 -7.50
N HIS A 222 -0.33 -15.15 -6.52
CA HIS A 222 -1.72 -15.56 -6.68
C HIS A 222 -1.88 -16.97 -7.27
N ALA A 223 -1.03 -17.90 -6.85
CA ALA A 223 -0.98 -19.27 -7.36
C ALA A 223 -1.90 -20.21 -6.55
N ASP A 224 -3.12 -19.78 -6.33
CA ASP A 224 -4.18 -20.48 -5.60
C ASP A 224 -4.57 -21.84 -6.22
N SER A 225 -4.21 -22.04 -7.48
CA SER A 225 -4.43 -23.30 -8.19
C SER A 225 -3.28 -24.31 -8.05
N VAL A 226 -2.18 -23.96 -7.37
CA VAL A 226 -1.07 -24.86 -7.11
C VAL A 226 -1.40 -25.69 -5.87
N SER A 227 -1.42 -27.03 -6.01
CA SER A 227 -1.79 -27.91 -4.91
C SER A 227 -0.72 -27.98 -3.82
N LYS A 228 -1.15 -28.34 -2.61
CA LYS A 228 -0.24 -28.53 -1.47
C LYS A 228 0.82 -29.58 -1.77
N GLU A 229 0.43 -30.69 -2.40
CA GLU A 229 1.34 -31.78 -2.79
C GLU A 229 2.41 -31.30 -3.75
N THR A 230 2.06 -30.41 -4.68
CA THR A 230 3.03 -29.79 -5.59
C THR A 230 3.96 -28.84 -4.84
N ILE A 231 3.47 -28.05 -3.91
CA ILE A 231 4.31 -27.19 -3.06
C ILE A 231 5.27 -28.03 -2.21
N ASP A 232 4.78 -29.11 -1.62
CA ASP A 232 5.60 -30.02 -0.80
C ASP A 232 6.66 -30.74 -1.65
N PHE A 233 6.32 -31.09 -2.90
CA PHE A 233 7.29 -31.61 -3.86
C PHE A 233 8.41 -30.59 -4.17
N LEU A 234 8.05 -29.31 -4.40
CA LEU A 234 9.01 -28.25 -4.69
C LEU A 234 9.95 -27.91 -3.51
N LYS A 235 9.55 -28.25 -2.28
CA LYS A 235 10.34 -28.03 -1.05
C LYS A 235 11.31 -29.17 -0.71
N LYS A 236 11.10 -30.36 -1.26
CA LYS A 236 11.90 -31.54 -0.88
C LYS A 236 13.35 -31.51 -1.32
N ASP A 237 13.67 -30.75 -2.34
CA ASP A 237 15.01 -30.67 -2.94
C ASP A 237 15.77 -29.38 -2.58
N ASN A 238 15.26 -28.58 -1.59
CA ASN A 238 15.89 -27.34 -1.13
C ASN A 238 16.37 -27.44 0.30
#